data_c2a33ce2011b2a594f11a15dde1a96a2
#
_entry.id   c2a33ce2011b2a594f11a15dde1a96a2
#
_cell.length_a   1.000
_cell.length_b   1.000
_cell.length_c   1.000
_cell.angle_alpha   90.00
_cell.angle_beta   90.00
_cell.angle_gamma   90.00
#
_symmetry.space_group_name_H-M   'P 1'
#
loop_
_entity.id
_entity.type
_entity.pdbx_description
1 polymer ?
#
loop_
_entity_poly.entity_id
_entity_poly.type
_entity_poly.pdbx_seq_one_letter_code
_entity_poly.pdbx_strand_id
1 'polypeptide(L)'
;MAILNTNVGPERVQVFDVPIGTVQIPGAATSVTAFLISTSEAGAPENQPVRITDMEGLAPFGGPDEIAYEAYYAIKGYFDNAGTGATAIIVNVGASATAADFIGSATDSSGLRALDAQDDLGLVCIPGLPLAMAYQVHGALIDYSETVRAEFGATLSTVYSLLAVPKEIEKADSEVTVHSAFFVAETGTGPYVIELEDVIAGGTADLSDVTPGMLLTDVADTFRAVITAVSDAGDTVTIATNPSFSANQPLLIKMPSAVSYKEEVINNPSRVAAWYFNNLNVVDESSTAMPGDIVVTDPVGHVAGVMGRIDANIAVGGVSHAPAGIQYAGLAGILGLSLALSERTDAEPLRLNFINRITSFPGQGNVIFGAYSAGGSAVTSDEQLIQVMRTLQYIKGSLERGLRGFLWENFSPETQSAVERAILSFLRNNAHLFPAGLPEAQQFRVLRVEPTQDELDQGLLRVRVLVKPNKAVRFIEVALEFPLPTA
;
A
#
# COMPACT_ATOMS: atom_id res chain seq x y z
N MET A 1 11.56 -43.44 -15.71
CA MET A 1 11.96 -44.84 -16.07
C MET A 1 13.11 -44.72 -17.04
N ALA A 2 14.34 -44.85 -16.56
CA ALA A 2 15.54 -44.75 -17.39
C ALA A 2 15.61 -45.98 -18.31
N ILE A 3 15.64 -45.76 -19.60
CA ILE A 3 15.85 -46.84 -20.60
C ILE A 3 17.32 -47.17 -20.53
N LEU A 4 17.65 -48.30 -19.87
CA LEU A 4 18.96 -48.91 -19.92
C LEU A 4 19.22 -49.32 -21.37
N ASN A 5 20.14 -48.65 -22.03
CA ASN A 5 20.61 -49.05 -23.32
C ASN A 5 21.53 -50.27 -23.14
N THR A 6 21.06 -51.47 -23.52
CA THR A 6 21.74 -52.76 -23.33
C THR A 6 22.90 -53.05 -24.28
N ASN A 7 23.34 -52.06 -25.07
CA ASN A 7 24.44 -52.19 -26.03
C ASN A 7 25.74 -51.54 -25.52
N VAL A 8 26.17 -51.89 -24.32
CA VAL A 8 27.43 -51.43 -23.75
C VAL A 8 28.42 -52.56 -23.74
N GLY A 9 29.50 -52.43 -24.49
CA GLY A 9 30.64 -53.40 -24.42
C GLY A 9 31.29 -53.43 -23.08
N PRO A 10 32.02 -54.48 -22.74
CA PRO A 10 32.47 -54.82 -21.37
C PRO A 10 33.56 -53.89 -20.91
N GLU A 11 33.68 -52.76 -20.83
CA GLU A 11 34.71 -51.87 -20.24
C GLU A 11 34.39 -50.36 -20.47
N ARG A 12 33.15 -49.93 -20.19
CA ARG A 12 32.78 -48.53 -20.29
C ARG A 12 32.21 -48.00 -18.98
N VAL A 13 32.81 -46.95 -18.44
CA VAL A 13 32.18 -46.11 -17.44
C VAL A 13 31.20 -45.18 -18.20
N GLN A 14 29.91 -45.40 -18.03
CA GLN A 14 28.90 -44.44 -18.50
C GLN A 14 28.46 -43.63 -17.30
N VAL A 15 28.76 -42.33 -17.35
CA VAL A 15 28.18 -41.35 -16.44
C VAL A 15 26.88 -40.91 -17.08
N PHE A 16 25.77 -41.27 -16.47
CA PHE A 16 24.47 -40.74 -16.86
C PHE A 16 24.27 -39.42 -16.14
N ASP A 17 24.12 -38.38 -16.91
CA ASP A 17 23.57 -37.09 -16.40
C ASP A 17 22.10 -37.35 -16.06
N VAL A 18 21.78 -37.57 -14.79
CA VAL A 18 20.40 -37.59 -14.33
C VAL A 18 20.01 -36.12 -14.28
N PRO A 19 19.12 -35.65 -15.17
CA PRO A 19 18.65 -34.27 -15.05
C PRO A 19 18.02 -34.13 -13.66
N ILE A 20 18.62 -33.33 -12.80
CA ILE A 20 17.95 -32.83 -11.59
C ILE A 20 16.61 -32.34 -12.06
N GLY A 21 15.53 -32.99 -11.61
CA GLY A 21 14.18 -32.65 -12.07
C GLY A 21 14.02 -31.15 -12.00
N THR A 22 13.48 -30.53 -13.03
CA THR A 22 13.29 -29.08 -13.10
C THR A 22 12.55 -28.66 -11.83
N VAL A 23 13.25 -28.00 -10.91
CA VAL A 23 12.65 -27.42 -9.72
C VAL A 23 11.67 -26.37 -10.22
N GLN A 24 10.38 -26.61 -10.03
CA GLN A 24 9.35 -25.62 -10.35
C GLN A 24 9.35 -24.57 -9.26
N ILE A 25 9.53 -23.31 -9.66
CA ILE A 25 9.40 -22.17 -8.77
C ILE A 25 7.90 -21.86 -8.63
N PRO A 26 7.31 -22.02 -7.43
CA PRO A 26 5.92 -21.66 -7.21
C PRO A 26 5.73 -20.13 -7.24
N GLY A 27 4.57 -19.66 -7.72
CA GLY A 27 4.23 -18.26 -7.65
C GLY A 27 4.12 -17.75 -6.20
N ALA A 28 4.59 -16.54 -5.95
CA ALA A 28 4.38 -15.88 -4.66
C ALA A 28 2.91 -15.51 -4.47
N ALA A 29 2.42 -15.50 -3.24
CA ALA A 29 1.13 -14.89 -2.94
C ALA A 29 1.24 -13.36 -3.11
N THR A 30 0.30 -12.75 -3.83
CA THR A 30 0.27 -11.31 -4.08
C THR A 30 -0.93 -10.64 -3.45
N SER A 31 -1.95 -11.41 -3.09
CA SER A 31 -3.25 -10.93 -2.63
C SER A 31 -3.56 -11.29 -1.18
N VAL A 32 -2.64 -11.94 -0.45
CA VAL A 32 -2.80 -12.10 1.00
C VAL A 32 -2.64 -10.73 1.64
N THR A 33 -3.73 -10.25 2.24
CA THR A 33 -3.81 -8.89 2.79
C THR A 33 -3.84 -8.93 4.30
N ALA A 34 -2.94 -8.20 4.96
CA ALA A 34 -3.01 -7.99 6.40
C ALA A 34 -3.80 -6.73 6.73
N PHE A 35 -4.66 -6.86 7.74
CA PHE A 35 -5.39 -5.77 8.36
C PHE A 35 -4.99 -5.65 9.83
N LEU A 36 -4.51 -4.48 10.22
CA LEU A 36 -4.35 -4.15 11.64
C LEU A 36 -5.62 -3.45 12.09
N ILE A 37 -6.21 -3.95 13.18
CA ILE A 37 -7.47 -3.45 13.72
C ILE A 37 -7.36 -3.23 15.24
N SER A 38 -8.23 -2.39 15.77
CA SER A 38 -8.48 -2.26 17.20
C SER A 38 -9.87 -2.82 17.49
N THR A 39 -10.02 -3.66 18.50
CA THR A 39 -11.32 -4.19 18.90
C THR A 39 -11.48 -4.21 20.39
N SER A 40 -12.72 -3.97 20.84
CA SER A 40 -13.15 -4.11 22.24
C SER A 40 -13.68 -5.50 22.59
N GLU A 41 -13.69 -6.44 21.62
CA GLU A 41 -14.19 -7.82 21.85
C GLU A 41 -13.38 -8.54 22.93
N ALA A 42 -14.06 -9.06 23.93
CA ALA A 42 -13.44 -9.70 25.06
C ALA A 42 -12.79 -11.05 24.69
N GLY A 43 -11.47 -11.15 24.89
CA GLY A 43 -10.72 -12.35 24.57
C GLY A 43 -10.25 -12.45 23.11
N ALA A 44 -10.43 -11.40 22.32
CA ALA A 44 -9.85 -11.34 20.97
C ALA A 44 -8.33 -11.53 21.03
N PRO A 45 -7.74 -12.33 20.13
CA PRO A 45 -6.28 -12.54 20.08
C PRO A 45 -5.57 -11.20 19.84
N GLU A 46 -4.72 -10.77 20.78
CA GLU A 46 -3.98 -9.53 20.67
C GLU A 46 -2.58 -9.77 20.15
N ASN A 47 -2.13 -8.96 19.18
CA ASN A 47 -0.84 -9.03 18.51
C ASN A 47 -0.49 -10.42 17.93
N GLN A 48 -1.52 -11.21 17.63
CA GLN A 48 -1.38 -12.52 17.00
C GLN A 48 -2.00 -12.48 15.60
N PRO A 49 -1.22 -12.74 14.53
CA PRO A 49 -1.75 -12.82 13.18
C PRO A 49 -2.70 -14.02 13.03
N VAL A 50 -3.96 -13.76 12.79
CA VAL A 50 -4.99 -14.79 12.54
C VAL A 50 -5.39 -14.76 11.08
N ARG A 51 -5.28 -15.90 10.41
CA ARG A 51 -5.65 -16.04 9.00
C ARG A 51 -7.13 -16.39 8.87
N ILE A 52 -7.83 -15.63 8.05
CA ILE A 52 -9.24 -15.82 7.74
C ILE A 52 -9.47 -15.88 6.22
N THR A 53 -10.49 -16.59 5.77
CA THR A 53 -10.84 -16.77 4.35
C THR A 53 -12.22 -16.22 3.99
N ASP A 54 -12.97 -15.78 4.98
CA ASP A 54 -14.31 -15.22 4.86
C ASP A 54 -14.65 -14.37 6.09
N MET A 55 -15.82 -13.74 6.09
CA MET A 55 -16.30 -12.90 7.20
C MET A 55 -16.66 -13.71 8.46
N GLU A 56 -16.98 -15.01 8.34
CA GLU A 56 -17.24 -15.87 9.51
C GLU A 56 -15.95 -16.01 10.36
N GLY A 57 -14.79 -16.05 9.70
CA GLY A 57 -13.49 -16.07 10.37
C GLY A 57 -13.18 -14.83 11.20
N LEU A 58 -13.92 -13.72 11.03
CA LEU A 58 -13.75 -12.50 11.82
C LEU A 58 -14.43 -12.58 13.20
N ALA A 59 -15.31 -13.55 13.43
CA ALA A 59 -16.06 -13.70 14.67
C ALA A 59 -15.25 -13.62 15.98
N PRO A 60 -13.98 -14.12 16.07
CA PRO A 60 -13.16 -13.95 17.27
C PRO A 60 -12.78 -12.51 17.62
N PHE A 61 -12.95 -11.58 16.69
CA PHE A 61 -12.63 -10.16 16.84
C PHE A 61 -13.88 -9.28 17.05
N GLY A 62 -15.08 -9.88 17.02
CA GLY A 62 -16.35 -9.18 17.12
C GLY A 62 -16.91 -8.72 15.78
N GLY A 63 -17.92 -7.85 15.85
CA GLY A 63 -18.64 -7.28 14.72
C GLY A 63 -18.38 -5.79 14.54
N PRO A 64 -19.28 -5.09 13.82
CA PRO A 64 -19.17 -3.66 13.57
C PRO A 64 -19.28 -2.80 14.83
N ASP A 65 -19.82 -3.33 15.94
CA ASP A 65 -19.94 -2.61 17.21
C ASP A 65 -18.64 -2.66 18.03
N GLU A 66 -17.85 -3.72 17.89
CA GLU A 66 -16.62 -3.96 18.66
C GLU A 66 -15.37 -3.50 17.90
N ILE A 67 -15.34 -3.64 16.58
CA ILE A 67 -14.20 -3.27 15.75
C ILE A 67 -14.22 -1.76 15.49
N ALA A 68 -13.21 -1.07 16.00
CA ALA A 68 -13.09 0.38 15.93
C ALA A 68 -12.77 0.89 14.51
N TYR A 69 -12.98 2.18 14.31
CA TYR A 69 -12.57 2.94 13.13
C TYR A 69 -13.16 2.41 11.81
N GLU A 70 -14.36 1.85 11.84
CA GLU A 70 -15.04 1.28 10.69
C GLU A 70 -14.23 0.19 9.93
N ALA A 71 -13.21 -0.38 10.59
CA ALA A 71 -12.34 -1.38 9.99
C ALA A 71 -13.07 -2.68 9.63
N TYR A 72 -14.19 -2.99 10.32
CA TYR A 72 -15.09 -4.08 9.93
C TYR A 72 -15.54 -3.97 8.48
N TYR A 73 -15.98 -2.78 8.06
CA TYR A 73 -16.49 -2.54 6.71
C TYR A 73 -15.39 -2.57 5.65
N ALA A 74 -14.16 -2.19 6.02
CA ALA A 74 -13.02 -2.33 5.13
C ALA A 74 -12.67 -3.81 4.88
N ILE A 75 -12.68 -4.66 5.92
CA ILE A 75 -12.46 -6.11 5.80
C ILE A 75 -13.59 -6.76 5.00
N LYS A 76 -14.84 -6.39 5.28
CA LYS A 76 -15.99 -6.84 4.49
C LYS A 76 -15.84 -6.46 3.01
N GLY A 77 -15.48 -5.21 2.74
CA GLY A 77 -15.21 -4.73 1.39
C GLY A 77 -14.08 -5.49 0.68
N TYR A 78 -13.07 -5.95 1.42
CA TYR A 78 -12.06 -6.85 0.87
C TYR A 78 -12.68 -8.14 0.36
N PHE A 79 -13.46 -8.85 1.18
CA PHE A 79 -14.07 -10.12 0.77
C PHE A 79 -15.13 -9.94 -0.32
N ASP A 80 -15.89 -8.85 -0.30
CA ASP A 80 -16.89 -8.53 -1.35
C ASP A 80 -16.24 -8.31 -2.73
N ASN A 81 -14.97 -7.91 -2.77
CA ASN A 81 -14.24 -7.59 -4.00
C ASN A 81 -13.18 -8.61 -4.42
N ALA A 82 -12.61 -9.37 -3.50
CA ALA A 82 -11.43 -10.21 -3.78
C ALA A 82 -11.73 -11.50 -4.57
N GLY A 83 -12.98 -11.95 -4.59
CA GLY A 83 -13.37 -13.19 -5.25
C GLY A 83 -13.07 -14.44 -4.43
N THR A 84 -13.20 -15.60 -5.05
CA THR A 84 -13.01 -16.91 -4.38
C THR A 84 -11.54 -17.16 -4.06
N GLY A 85 -11.27 -17.64 -2.84
CA GLY A 85 -9.89 -17.97 -2.37
C GLY A 85 -9.14 -16.78 -1.79
N ALA A 86 -9.84 -15.67 -1.55
CA ALA A 86 -9.28 -14.55 -0.80
C ALA A 86 -8.81 -14.98 0.60
N THR A 87 -7.70 -14.41 1.05
CA THR A 87 -7.15 -14.68 2.37
C THR A 87 -6.75 -13.35 3.00
N ALA A 88 -7.25 -13.09 4.21
CA ALA A 88 -6.83 -11.97 5.03
C ALA A 88 -6.11 -12.45 6.29
N ILE A 89 -5.20 -11.63 6.79
CA ILE A 89 -4.53 -11.82 8.08
C ILE A 89 -4.98 -10.67 8.96
N ILE A 90 -5.62 -10.99 10.08
CA ILE A 90 -6.09 -9.99 11.04
C ILE A 90 -5.11 -9.92 12.21
N VAL A 91 -4.67 -8.73 12.56
CA VAL A 91 -3.88 -8.43 13.75
C VAL A 91 -4.64 -7.41 14.57
N ASN A 92 -5.13 -7.83 15.74
CA ASN A 92 -5.71 -6.93 16.72
C ASN A 92 -4.60 -6.31 17.58
N VAL A 93 -4.56 -5.00 17.67
CA VAL A 93 -3.58 -4.25 18.48
C VAL A 93 -4.13 -3.85 19.85
N GLY A 94 -5.30 -4.37 20.23
CA GLY A 94 -5.95 -4.11 21.50
C GLY A 94 -7.09 -3.09 21.41
N ALA A 95 -7.80 -2.92 22.52
CA ALA A 95 -8.90 -1.95 22.62
C ALA A 95 -8.37 -0.52 22.80
N SER A 96 -9.06 0.46 22.23
CA SER A 96 -8.69 1.90 22.32
C SER A 96 -7.24 2.16 21.91
N ALA A 97 -6.79 1.51 20.83
CA ALA A 97 -5.42 1.55 20.37
C ALA A 97 -4.96 2.97 20.01
N THR A 98 -3.73 3.27 20.36
CA THR A 98 -3.01 4.50 19.99
C THR A 98 -2.16 4.29 18.73
N ALA A 99 -1.57 5.36 18.19
CA ALA A 99 -0.64 5.25 17.08
C ALA A 99 0.54 4.31 17.39
N ALA A 100 1.03 4.32 18.63
CA ALA A 100 2.15 3.47 19.08
C ALA A 100 1.77 1.97 19.06
N ASP A 101 0.53 1.62 19.37
CA ASP A 101 0.07 0.23 19.34
C ASP A 101 -0.02 -0.32 17.91
N PHE A 102 -0.44 0.50 16.94
CA PHE A 102 -0.41 0.13 15.52
C PHE A 102 1.02 0.00 14.99
N ILE A 103 1.92 0.91 15.34
CA ILE A 103 3.34 0.86 14.92
C ILE A 103 4.02 -0.36 15.53
N GLY A 104 3.80 -0.60 16.81
CA GLY A 104 4.29 -1.75 17.54
C GLY A 104 5.80 -1.78 17.75
N SER A 105 6.29 -2.90 18.27
CA SER A 105 7.68 -3.12 18.64
C SER A 105 8.18 -4.47 18.14
N ALA A 106 9.39 -4.51 17.57
CA ALA A 106 10.06 -5.75 17.17
C ALA A 106 10.38 -6.63 18.39
N THR A 107 10.64 -6.05 19.56
CA THR A 107 10.97 -6.79 20.78
C THR A 107 9.77 -7.60 21.28
N ASP A 108 8.57 -7.01 21.18
CA ASP A 108 7.34 -7.61 21.69
C ASP A 108 6.53 -8.28 20.55
N SER A 109 7.01 -8.20 19.31
CA SER A 109 6.29 -8.67 18.12
C SER A 109 4.86 -8.12 18.06
N SER A 110 4.69 -6.81 18.33
CA SER A 110 3.39 -6.15 18.42
C SER A 110 3.14 -5.23 17.22
N GLY A 111 1.87 -4.85 16.98
CA GLY A 111 1.48 -3.94 15.90
C GLY A 111 1.93 -4.45 14.51
N LEU A 112 2.48 -3.58 13.69
CA LEU A 112 3.06 -3.94 12.37
C LEU A 112 4.11 -5.06 12.49
N ARG A 113 4.87 -5.09 13.59
CA ARG A 113 5.94 -6.07 13.80
C ARG A 113 5.42 -7.49 14.07
N ALA A 114 4.15 -7.65 14.43
CA ALA A 114 3.51 -8.96 14.52
C ALA A 114 3.48 -9.70 13.16
N LEU A 115 3.55 -8.94 12.06
CA LEU A 115 3.56 -9.49 10.70
C LEU A 115 4.94 -9.97 10.22
N ASP A 116 6.01 -9.74 10.98
CA ASP A 116 7.39 -10.06 10.54
C ASP A 116 7.59 -11.53 10.17
N ALA A 117 6.87 -12.43 10.86
CA ALA A 117 6.94 -13.88 10.61
C ALA A 117 6.05 -14.35 9.44
N GLN A 118 5.31 -13.47 8.77
CA GLN A 118 4.39 -13.85 7.69
C GLN A 118 5.10 -13.73 6.33
N ASP A 119 5.65 -14.84 5.84
CA ASP A 119 6.42 -14.89 4.58
C ASP A 119 5.57 -14.68 3.31
N ASP A 120 4.29 -14.97 3.36
CA ASP A 120 3.39 -14.93 2.21
C ASP A 120 2.52 -13.65 2.14
N LEU A 121 2.87 -12.64 2.92
CA LEU A 121 2.19 -11.36 2.95
C LEU A 121 2.45 -10.58 1.65
N GLY A 122 1.37 -10.15 1.00
CA GLY A 122 1.42 -9.34 -0.23
C GLY A 122 1.01 -7.87 -0.02
N LEU A 123 -0.05 -7.64 0.76
CA LEU A 123 -0.61 -6.31 0.99
C LEU A 123 -0.76 -6.05 2.50
N VAL A 124 -0.58 -4.80 2.91
CA VAL A 124 -0.85 -4.35 4.30
C VAL A 124 -1.74 -3.12 4.27
N CYS A 125 -2.76 -3.11 5.12
CA CYS A 125 -3.71 -2.02 5.29
C CYS A 125 -3.94 -1.76 6.79
N ILE A 126 -4.11 -0.50 7.14
CA ILE A 126 -4.61 -0.07 8.46
C ILE A 126 -5.81 0.83 8.20
N PRO A 127 -7.02 0.28 8.20
CA PRO A 127 -8.21 1.02 7.79
C PRO A 127 -8.71 1.96 8.88
N GLY A 128 -9.38 3.04 8.45
CA GLY A 128 -10.21 3.92 9.28
C GLY A 128 -9.46 4.79 10.27
N LEU A 129 -8.16 4.99 10.12
CA LEU A 129 -7.37 5.78 11.05
C LEU A 129 -7.89 7.23 11.15
N PRO A 130 -8.18 7.73 12.38
CA PRO A 130 -8.47 9.13 12.59
C PRO A 130 -7.28 10.01 12.20
N LEU A 131 -7.55 11.22 11.71
CA LEU A 131 -6.52 12.17 11.26
C LEU A 131 -5.40 12.37 12.30
N ALA A 132 -5.75 12.42 13.57
CA ALA A 132 -4.79 12.58 14.68
C ALA A 132 -3.70 11.50 14.75
N MET A 133 -4.03 10.25 14.40
CA MET A 133 -3.10 9.12 14.43
C MET A 133 -2.49 8.81 13.06
N ALA A 134 -3.22 9.17 12.01
CA ALA A 134 -2.92 8.75 10.64
C ALA A 134 -1.53 9.21 10.17
N TYR A 135 -1.07 10.40 10.55
CA TYR A 135 0.28 10.89 10.18
C TYR A 135 1.39 9.94 10.63
N GLN A 136 1.36 9.54 11.90
CA GLN A 136 2.41 8.69 12.46
C GLN A 136 2.31 7.25 11.92
N VAL A 137 1.10 6.71 11.91
CA VAL A 137 0.85 5.32 11.51
C VAL A 137 1.11 5.10 10.02
N HIS A 138 0.67 6.02 9.15
CA HIS A 138 0.93 5.92 7.71
C HIS A 138 2.42 6.06 7.40
N GLY A 139 3.14 6.97 8.08
CA GLY A 139 4.60 7.08 7.97
C GLY A 139 5.29 5.77 8.34
N ALA A 140 4.93 5.19 9.48
CA ALA A 140 5.48 3.91 9.93
C ALA A 140 5.10 2.72 9.01
N LEU A 141 3.91 2.73 8.42
CA LEU A 141 3.48 1.71 7.46
C LEU A 141 4.31 1.76 6.16
N ILE A 142 4.64 2.96 5.69
CA ILE A 142 5.54 3.16 4.55
C ILE A 142 6.93 2.63 4.89
N ASP A 143 7.49 3.03 6.04
CA ASP A 143 8.81 2.57 6.49
C ASP A 143 8.85 1.06 6.68
N TYR A 144 7.78 0.47 7.20
CA TYR A 144 7.66 -0.98 7.33
C TYR A 144 7.80 -1.68 5.97
N SER A 145 7.11 -1.20 4.95
CA SER A 145 7.18 -1.79 3.62
C SER A 145 8.49 -1.51 2.89
N GLU A 146 9.07 -0.31 3.03
CA GLU A 146 10.32 0.06 2.32
C GLU A 146 11.56 -0.55 2.95
N THR A 147 11.66 -0.55 4.28
CA THR A 147 12.89 -0.85 5.00
C THR A 147 12.83 -2.15 5.78
N VAL A 148 11.80 -2.34 6.59
CA VAL A 148 11.70 -3.50 7.49
C VAL A 148 11.50 -4.80 6.72
N ARG A 149 10.65 -4.78 5.68
CA ARG A 149 10.39 -5.94 4.82
C ARG A 149 11.38 -6.09 3.66
N ALA A 150 12.31 -5.14 3.49
CA ALA A 150 13.44 -5.27 2.56
C ALA A 150 14.58 -6.04 3.21
N GLU A 151 14.44 -7.35 3.29
CA GLU A 151 15.40 -8.22 3.98
C GLU A 151 16.79 -8.23 3.34
N PHE A 152 17.84 -8.40 4.18
CA PHE A 152 19.23 -8.74 3.79
C PHE A 152 19.86 -7.82 2.73
N GLY A 153 19.62 -6.52 2.80
CA GLY A 153 20.18 -5.55 1.85
C GLY A 153 19.50 -5.57 0.48
N ALA A 154 18.35 -6.23 0.36
CA ALA A 154 17.51 -6.13 -0.82
C ALA A 154 16.90 -4.74 -0.91
N THR A 155 16.92 -4.16 -2.10
CA THR A 155 16.40 -2.81 -2.35
C THR A 155 14.88 -2.78 -2.60
N LEU A 156 14.21 -3.91 -2.59
CA LEU A 156 12.78 -4.06 -2.88
C LEU A 156 12.13 -5.02 -1.88
N SER A 157 11.12 -4.56 -1.16
CA SER A 157 10.26 -5.38 -0.30
C SER A 157 9.33 -6.28 -1.12
N THR A 158 8.83 -7.35 -0.52
CA THR A 158 7.75 -8.19 -1.09
C THR A 158 6.36 -7.76 -0.66
N VAL A 159 6.26 -6.77 0.23
CA VAL A 159 5.00 -6.24 0.78
C VAL A 159 4.68 -4.88 0.18
N TYR A 160 3.41 -4.64 -0.12
CA TYR A 160 2.90 -3.39 -0.66
C TYR A 160 1.88 -2.77 0.30
N SER A 161 2.07 -1.51 0.68
CA SER A 161 1.17 -0.79 1.60
C SER A 161 0.06 -0.05 0.86
N LEU A 162 -1.17 -0.16 1.36
CA LEU A 162 -2.31 0.62 0.89
C LEU A 162 -2.68 1.64 1.95
N LEU A 163 -2.74 2.89 1.54
CA LEU A 163 -2.95 4.05 2.40
C LEU A 163 -4.20 4.80 1.95
N ALA A 164 -5.09 5.09 2.88
CA ALA A 164 -6.22 5.99 2.62
C ALA A 164 -5.93 7.38 3.18
N VAL A 165 -6.35 8.40 2.46
CA VAL A 165 -6.47 9.74 3.05
C VAL A 165 -7.58 9.69 4.09
N PRO A 166 -7.36 10.19 5.33
CA PRO A 166 -8.36 10.15 6.40
C PRO A 166 -9.70 10.74 5.99
N LYS A 167 -10.79 10.19 6.53
CA LYS A 167 -12.16 10.54 6.13
C LYS A 167 -12.56 11.99 6.47
N GLU A 168 -11.87 12.60 7.41
CA GLU A 168 -12.05 14.01 7.79
C GLU A 168 -11.60 14.97 6.69
N ILE A 169 -10.76 14.53 5.76
CA ILE A 169 -10.24 15.33 4.65
C ILE A 169 -11.19 15.25 3.45
N GLU A 170 -11.91 16.31 3.19
CA GLU A 170 -12.95 16.37 2.15
C GLU A 170 -12.50 17.06 0.86
N LYS A 171 -11.30 17.66 0.83
CA LYS A 171 -10.79 18.40 -0.32
C LYS A 171 -9.57 17.75 -0.95
N ALA A 172 -9.54 17.76 -2.27
CA ALA A 172 -8.43 17.21 -3.04
C ALA A 172 -7.15 18.05 -2.91
N ASP A 173 -7.24 19.35 -3.14
CA ASP A 173 -6.10 20.27 -3.28
C ASP A 173 -6.16 21.54 -2.44
N SER A 174 -7.34 21.95 -1.97
CA SER A 174 -7.50 23.19 -1.23
C SER A 174 -7.69 22.96 0.27
N GLU A 175 -6.82 23.54 1.09
CA GLU A 175 -6.98 23.55 2.53
C GLU A 175 -8.14 24.44 2.96
N VAL A 176 -8.83 24.05 4.02
CA VAL A 176 -9.94 24.82 4.59
C VAL A 176 -9.50 25.46 5.89
N THR A 177 -9.50 26.79 5.98
CA THR A 177 -9.25 27.48 7.24
C THR A 177 -10.42 27.24 8.18
N VAL A 178 -10.16 26.59 9.30
CA VAL A 178 -11.12 26.28 10.35
C VAL A 178 -11.14 27.42 11.36
N HIS A 179 -9.96 27.90 11.77
CA HIS A 179 -9.82 28.93 12.78
C HIS A 179 -8.71 29.92 12.43
N SER A 180 -8.85 31.15 12.89
CA SER A 180 -7.82 32.19 12.79
C SER A 180 -7.56 32.76 14.18
N ALA A 181 -6.32 32.81 14.59
CA ALA A 181 -5.91 33.24 15.93
C ALA A 181 -4.65 34.10 15.89
N PHE A 182 -4.36 34.77 17.00
CA PHE A 182 -3.09 35.44 17.22
C PHE A 182 -2.22 34.60 18.15
N PHE A 183 -0.92 34.58 17.88
CA PHE A 183 0.06 34.01 18.77
C PHE A 183 0.22 34.85 20.02
N VAL A 184 0.10 34.24 21.20
CA VAL A 184 0.28 34.90 22.50
C VAL A 184 1.64 34.50 23.09
N ALA A 185 1.82 33.23 23.36
CA ALA A 185 2.99 32.72 24.01
C ALA A 185 3.34 31.29 23.55
N GLU A 186 4.58 30.89 23.76
CA GLU A 186 5.08 29.55 23.55
C GLU A 186 5.72 29.03 24.83
N THR A 187 5.45 27.80 25.18
CA THR A 187 6.07 27.11 26.30
C THR A 187 6.57 25.73 25.89
N GLY A 188 7.67 25.28 26.49
CA GLY A 188 8.26 23.98 26.24
C GLY A 188 9.58 24.02 25.48
N THR A 189 10.26 22.90 25.49
CA THR A 189 11.50 22.67 24.73
C THR A 189 11.36 21.58 23.67
N GLY A 190 10.09 21.22 23.41
CA GLY A 190 9.59 20.16 22.51
C GLY A 190 8.90 19.04 23.30
N PRO A 191 7.63 18.75 23.07
CA PRO A 191 6.72 19.47 22.18
C PRO A 191 6.39 20.90 22.67
N TYR A 192 6.08 21.77 21.71
CA TYR A 192 5.81 23.19 21.99
C TYR A 192 4.32 23.42 22.17
N VAL A 193 3.94 24.05 23.26
CA VAL A 193 2.56 24.44 23.55
C VAL A 193 2.39 25.92 23.17
N ILE A 194 1.50 26.17 22.24
CA ILE A 194 1.22 27.49 21.67
C ILE A 194 -0.10 28.02 22.24
N GLU A 195 -0.01 29.10 22.94
CA GLU A 195 -1.19 29.84 23.44
C GLU A 195 -1.70 30.80 22.36
N LEU A 196 -3.01 30.78 22.13
CA LEU A 196 -3.69 31.49 21.06
C LEU A 196 -4.75 32.44 21.62
N GLU A 197 -4.98 33.55 20.93
CA GLU A 197 -6.03 34.55 21.24
C GLU A 197 -6.92 34.71 19.99
N ASP A 198 -8.23 34.88 20.21
CA ASP A 198 -9.18 35.10 19.12
C ASP A 198 -8.94 36.44 18.40
N VAL A 199 -8.93 36.39 17.08
CA VAL A 199 -8.72 37.57 16.20
C VAL A 199 -9.82 38.62 16.34
N ILE A 200 -11.04 38.22 16.69
CA ILE A 200 -12.22 39.09 16.66
C ILE A 200 -12.54 39.67 18.03
N ALA A 201 -12.35 38.96 19.11
CA ALA A 201 -12.88 39.29 20.43
C ALA A 201 -11.85 39.74 21.48
N GLY A 202 -10.55 39.58 21.22
CA GLY A 202 -9.50 39.90 22.20
C GLY A 202 -9.66 39.13 23.51
N GLY A 203 -9.92 37.82 23.43
CA GLY A 203 -10.07 36.88 24.52
C GLY A 203 -9.49 35.51 24.16
N THR A 204 -9.66 34.51 25.06
CA THR A 204 -9.27 33.14 24.81
C THR A 204 -9.86 32.63 23.49
N ALA A 205 -9.04 31.93 22.65
CA ALA A 205 -9.51 31.37 21.39
C ALA A 205 -10.48 30.21 21.65
N ASP A 206 -11.64 30.20 20.98
CA ASP A 206 -12.52 29.03 21.00
C ASP A 206 -12.03 28.01 19.97
N LEU A 207 -11.35 26.98 20.46
CA LEU A 207 -10.77 25.92 19.64
C LEU A 207 -11.65 24.65 19.60
N SER A 208 -12.94 24.76 19.91
CA SER A 208 -13.86 23.62 19.96
C SER A 208 -13.95 22.83 18.64
N ASP A 209 -13.75 23.51 17.51
CA ASP A 209 -13.74 22.89 16.16
C ASP A 209 -12.34 22.41 15.72
N VAL A 210 -11.32 22.63 16.56
CA VAL A 210 -9.94 22.24 16.26
C VAL A 210 -9.67 20.85 16.79
N THR A 211 -9.17 19.97 15.93
CA THR A 211 -8.81 18.61 16.29
C THR A 211 -7.34 18.34 16.00
N PRO A 212 -6.68 17.42 16.75
CA PRO A 212 -5.35 16.97 16.42
C PRO A 212 -5.28 16.43 15.00
N GLY A 213 -4.19 16.71 14.30
CA GLY A 213 -4.01 16.39 12.87
C GLY A 213 -4.30 17.57 11.93
N MET A 214 -4.95 18.64 12.39
CA MET A 214 -5.02 19.90 11.64
C MET A 214 -3.65 20.58 11.56
N LEU A 215 -3.50 21.52 10.62
CA LEU A 215 -2.26 22.27 10.39
C LEU A 215 -2.33 23.63 11.07
N LEU A 216 -1.29 23.99 11.82
CA LEU A 216 -1.02 25.34 12.25
C LEU A 216 -0.07 25.99 11.24
N THR A 217 -0.48 27.13 10.64
CA THR A 217 0.31 27.85 9.66
C THR A 217 0.34 29.35 9.99
N ASP A 218 1.38 30.05 9.53
CA ASP A 218 1.32 31.52 9.45
C ASP A 218 0.51 31.94 8.21
N VAL A 219 0.08 33.22 8.15
CA VAL A 219 -0.72 33.74 7.03
C VAL A 219 0.03 33.70 5.70
N ALA A 220 1.37 33.77 5.75
CA ALA A 220 2.22 33.70 4.57
C ALA A 220 2.53 32.27 4.12
N ASP A 221 2.07 31.27 4.89
CA ASP A 221 2.33 29.83 4.70
C ASP A 221 3.84 29.48 4.67
N THR A 222 4.63 30.25 5.40
CA THR A 222 6.09 30.03 5.56
C THR A 222 6.42 29.10 6.72
N PHE A 223 5.51 28.95 7.66
CA PHE A 223 5.55 27.98 8.75
C PHE A 223 4.35 27.06 8.66
N ARG A 224 4.61 25.75 8.81
CA ARG A 224 3.58 24.70 8.84
C ARG A 224 3.96 23.69 9.91
N ALA A 225 3.00 23.29 10.72
CA ALA A 225 3.17 22.22 11.70
C ALA A 225 1.84 21.48 11.92
N VAL A 226 1.92 20.18 12.13
CA VAL A 226 0.77 19.36 12.51
C VAL A 226 0.47 19.57 14.00
N ILE A 227 -0.78 19.86 14.33
CA ILE A 227 -1.26 19.95 15.70
C ILE A 227 -1.36 18.54 16.28
N THR A 228 -0.62 18.29 17.36
CA THR A 228 -0.57 16.97 18.01
C THR A 228 -1.54 16.86 19.20
N ALA A 229 -1.88 17.97 19.82
CA ALA A 229 -2.88 18.03 20.90
C ALA A 229 -3.55 19.40 20.94
N VAL A 230 -4.77 19.44 21.45
CA VAL A 230 -5.55 20.65 21.71
C VAL A 230 -5.94 20.64 23.19
N SER A 231 -5.81 21.76 23.88
CA SER A 231 -6.23 21.87 25.27
C SER A 231 -7.75 21.96 25.38
N ASP A 232 -8.35 21.22 26.31
CA ASP A 232 -9.77 21.27 26.62
C ASP A 232 -10.20 22.66 27.15
N ALA A 233 -9.26 23.47 27.63
CA ALA A 233 -9.50 24.89 27.97
C ALA A 233 -9.71 25.75 26.72
N GLY A 234 -9.45 25.22 25.54
CA GLY A 234 -9.79 25.84 24.27
C GLY A 234 -8.84 26.94 23.78
N ASP A 235 -7.72 27.16 24.45
CA ASP A 235 -6.81 28.27 24.16
C ASP A 235 -5.38 27.86 23.74
N THR A 236 -5.05 26.57 23.79
CA THR A 236 -3.71 26.09 23.41
C THR A 236 -3.70 24.94 22.45
N VAL A 237 -2.73 24.94 21.54
CA VAL A 237 -2.41 23.83 20.66
C VAL A 237 -0.97 23.38 20.87
N THR A 238 -0.71 22.08 20.71
CA THR A 238 0.63 21.51 20.82
C THR A 238 1.14 21.10 19.45
N ILE A 239 2.40 21.43 19.15
CA ILE A 239 3.09 21.06 17.92
C ILE A 239 4.47 20.47 18.24
N ALA A 240 5.01 19.67 17.33
CA ALA A 240 6.35 19.09 17.48
C ALA A 240 7.46 20.02 16.99
N THR A 241 7.17 20.86 16.01
CA THR A 241 8.14 21.75 15.35
C THR A 241 8.35 23.03 16.17
N ASN A 242 9.62 23.45 16.33
CA ASN A 242 9.94 24.72 17.02
C ASN A 242 9.42 25.91 16.20
N PRO A 243 8.43 26.65 16.70
CA PRO A 243 7.96 27.86 16.04
C PRO A 243 8.91 29.03 16.36
N SER A 244 8.99 29.97 15.45
CA SER A 244 9.70 31.25 15.65
C SER A 244 8.69 32.40 15.45
N PHE A 245 7.62 32.41 16.24
CA PHE A 245 6.55 33.41 16.12
C PHE A 245 6.89 34.70 16.86
N SER A 246 6.42 35.81 16.33
CA SER A 246 6.44 37.12 17.00
C SER A 246 5.14 37.31 17.76
N ALA A 247 5.17 38.06 18.88
CA ALA A 247 3.97 38.40 19.63
C ALA A 247 2.91 39.03 18.71
N ASN A 248 1.68 38.62 18.86
CA ASN A 248 0.52 39.00 18.03
C ASN A 248 0.67 38.63 16.54
N GLN A 249 1.49 37.66 16.19
CA GLN A 249 1.55 37.14 14.83
C GLN A 249 0.22 36.43 14.50
N PRO A 250 -0.42 36.76 13.35
CA PRO A 250 -1.63 36.06 12.95
C PRO A 250 -1.30 34.66 12.46
N LEU A 251 -2.04 33.67 12.96
CA LEU A 251 -1.93 32.25 12.65
C LEU A 251 -3.26 31.73 12.11
N LEU A 252 -3.19 30.71 11.29
CA LEU A 252 -4.34 30.00 10.74
C LEU A 252 -4.28 28.53 11.14
N ILE A 253 -5.41 28.00 11.55
CA ILE A 253 -5.61 26.57 11.73
C ILE A 253 -6.42 26.04 10.55
N LYS A 254 -5.88 25.09 9.83
CA LYS A 254 -6.45 24.59 8.59
C LYS A 254 -6.69 23.09 8.65
N MET A 255 -7.82 22.64 8.10
CA MET A 255 -7.99 21.25 7.69
C MET A 255 -7.12 20.99 6.46
N PRO A 256 -6.23 19.98 6.45
CA PRO A 256 -5.41 19.67 5.29
C PRO A 256 -6.26 19.23 4.09
N SER A 257 -5.74 19.41 2.89
CA SER A 257 -6.23 18.74 1.69
C SER A 257 -5.59 17.35 1.56
N ALA A 258 -6.09 16.52 0.63
CA ALA A 258 -5.47 15.22 0.37
C ALA A 258 -4.01 15.36 -0.08
N VAL A 259 -3.71 16.40 -0.87
CA VAL A 259 -2.35 16.70 -1.33
C VAL A 259 -1.45 17.13 -0.19
N SER A 260 -1.86 18.12 0.61
CA SER A 260 -1.04 18.61 1.73
C SER A 260 -0.87 17.55 2.83
N TYR A 261 -1.92 16.74 3.11
CA TYR A 261 -1.80 15.61 4.03
C TYR A 261 -0.71 14.62 3.58
N LYS A 262 -0.74 14.22 2.31
CA LYS A 262 0.29 13.34 1.76
C LYS A 262 1.69 13.93 1.88
N GLU A 263 1.86 15.20 1.58
CA GLU A 263 3.15 15.90 1.67
C GLU A 263 3.69 15.92 3.11
N GLU A 264 2.83 16.11 4.11
CA GLU A 264 3.22 16.09 5.52
C GLU A 264 3.56 14.69 6.05
N VAL A 265 2.91 13.63 5.53
CA VAL A 265 3.19 12.23 5.92
C VAL A 265 4.49 11.72 5.29
N ILE A 266 4.74 12.08 4.02
CA ILE A 266 5.83 11.48 3.26
C ILE A 266 7.08 12.36 3.31
N ASN A 267 7.97 12.07 4.25
CA ASN A 267 9.35 12.56 4.21
C ASN A 267 10.21 11.80 3.18
N ASN A 268 9.83 10.56 2.83
CA ASN A 268 10.51 9.74 1.83
C ASN A 268 9.51 9.18 0.81
N PRO A 269 9.78 9.37 -0.49
CA PRO A 269 8.95 8.81 -1.55
C PRO A 269 9.02 7.28 -1.53
N SER A 270 7.86 6.61 -1.54
CA SER A 270 7.76 5.16 -1.54
C SER A 270 7.26 4.61 -2.88
N ARG A 271 7.96 3.61 -3.39
CA ARG A 271 7.56 2.84 -4.58
C ARG A 271 6.73 1.60 -4.23
N VAL A 272 6.67 1.22 -2.95
CA VAL A 272 5.93 0.06 -2.44
C VAL A 272 4.73 0.45 -1.58
N ALA A 273 4.21 1.65 -1.77
CA ALA A 273 2.99 2.14 -1.16
C ALA A 273 2.12 2.88 -2.18
N ALA A 274 0.82 2.97 -1.95
CA ALA A 274 -0.10 3.73 -2.78
C ALA A 274 -1.15 4.46 -1.94
N TRP A 275 -1.42 5.71 -2.31
CA TRP A 275 -2.44 6.56 -1.70
C TRP A 275 -3.76 6.47 -2.46
N TYR A 276 -4.86 6.40 -1.70
CA TYR A 276 -6.21 6.42 -2.24
C TYR A 276 -7.03 7.53 -1.59
N PHE A 277 -7.82 8.21 -2.40
CA PHE A 277 -8.68 9.30 -1.97
C PHE A 277 -10.11 9.11 -2.46
N ASN A 278 -11.03 9.49 -1.65
CA ASN A 278 -12.47 9.35 -1.61
C ASN A 278 -12.90 8.15 -0.76
N ASN A 279 -13.76 8.44 0.21
CA ASN A 279 -14.30 7.43 1.11
C ASN A 279 -15.57 6.81 0.51
N LEU A 280 -15.95 5.68 1.06
CA LEU A 280 -17.03 4.86 0.55
C LEU A 280 -18.21 4.87 1.52
N ASN A 281 -19.42 5.03 0.99
CA ASN A 281 -20.65 4.88 1.73
C ASN A 281 -21.09 3.41 1.66
N VAL A 282 -21.21 2.77 2.80
CA VAL A 282 -21.66 1.38 2.96
C VAL A 282 -22.88 1.30 3.86
N VAL A 283 -23.62 0.20 3.81
CA VAL A 283 -24.74 -0.05 4.72
C VAL A 283 -24.20 -0.22 6.14
N ASP A 284 -24.81 0.45 7.10
CA ASP A 284 -24.52 0.23 8.51
C ASP A 284 -25.10 -1.12 8.97
N GLU A 285 -24.24 -1.98 9.51
CA GLU A 285 -24.61 -3.30 10.05
C GLU A 285 -24.47 -3.37 11.58
N SER A 286 -24.24 -2.21 12.24
CA SER A 286 -24.15 -2.14 13.70
C SER A 286 -25.49 -2.52 14.36
N SER A 287 -25.44 -2.92 15.62
CA SER A 287 -26.63 -3.33 16.38
C SER A 287 -27.66 -2.21 16.58
N THR A 288 -27.21 -0.97 16.47
CA THR A 288 -28.03 0.25 16.63
C THR A 288 -28.53 0.82 15.29
N ALA A 289 -28.06 0.27 14.16
CA ALA A 289 -28.41 0.75 12.82
C ALA A 289 -29.89 0.56 12.51
N MET A 290 -30.49 1.54 11.85
CA MET A 290 -31.81 1.44 11.25
C MET A 290 -31.71 1.08 9.76
N PRO A 291 -32.76 0.49 9.17
CA PRO A 291 -32.76 0.22 7.73
C PRO A 291 -32.52 1.48 6.91
N GLY A 292 -31.41 1.51 6.19
CA GLY A 292 -30.99 2.64 5.36
C GLY A 292 -29.92 3.53 5.96
N ASP A 293 -29.46 3.23 7.18
CA ASP A 293 -28.32 3.94 7.76
C ASP A 293 -27.04 3.63 6.99
N ILE A 294 -26.16 4.63 6.94
CA ILE A 294 -24.94 4.62 6.12
C ILE A 294 -23.73 4.94 7.00
N VAL A 295 -22.70 4.14 6.85
CA VAL A 295 -21.38 4.38 7.42
C VAL A 295 -20.41 4.81 6.32
N VAL A 296 -19.55 5.77 6.63
CA VAL A 296 -18.44 6.18 5.76
C VAL A 296 -17.20 5.40 6.18
N THR A 297 -16.70 4.56 5.29
CA THR A 297 -15.47 3.78 5.50
C THR A 297 -14.39 4.20 4.51
N ASP A 298 -13.13 3.92 4.86
CA ASP A 298 -12.04 4.14 3.93
C ASP A 298 -12.00 3.06 2.81
N PRO A 299 -11.33 3.34 1.69
CA PRO A 299 -11.36 2.46 0.54
C PRO A 299 -10.34 1.31 0.57
N VAL A 300 -9.36 1.28 1.50
CA VAL A 300 -8.19 0.38 1.37
C VAL A 300 -8.56 -1.10 1.32
N GLY A 301 -9.58 -1.52 2.09
CA GLY A 301 -10.05 -2.90 2.06
C GLY A 301 -10.66 -3.27 0.71
N HIS A 302 -11.55 -2.44 0.19
CA HIS A 302 -12.15 -2.64 -1.13
C HIS A 302 -11.09 -2.64 -2.24
N VAL A 303 -10.11 -1.73 -2.17
CA VAL A 303 -8.97 -1.67 -3.10
C VAL A 303 -8.14 -2.94 -3.04
N ALA A 304 -7.81 -3.42 -1.84
CA ALA A 304 -7.08 -4.68 -1.66
C ALA A 304 -7.84 -5.86 -2.27
N GLY A 305 -9.18 -5.89 -2.09
CA GLY A 305 -10.04 -6.89 -2.72
C GLY A 305 -10.01 -6.84 -4.24
N VAL A 306 -10.11 -5.64 -4.83
CA VAL A 306 -10.00 -5.46 -6.29
C VAL A 306 -8.63 -5.93 -6.80
N MET A 307 -7.55 -5.60 -6.08
CA MET A 307 -6.20 -6.08 -6.44
C MET A 307 -6.15 -7.61 -6.40
N GLY A 308 -6.69 -8.25 -5.38
CA GLY A 308 -6.75 -9.71 -5.28
C GLY A 308 -7.52 -10.35 -6.42
N ARG A 309 -8.66 -9.78 -6.80
CA ARG A 309 -9.47 -10.24 -7.94
C ARG A 309 -8.73 -10.13 -9.27
N ILE A 310 -8.00 -9.04 -9.48
CA ILE A 310 -7.20 -8.81 -10.71
C ILE A 310 -6.02 -9.77 -10.73
N ASP A 311 -5.32 -9.94 -9.64
CA ASP A 311 -4.17 -10.85 -9.52
C ASP A 311 -4.56 -12.31 -9.85
N ALA A 312 -5.72 -12.73 -9.39
CA ALA A 312 -6.24 -14.07 -9.69
C ALA A 312 -6.61 -14.27 -11.17
N ASN A 313 -6.82 -13.19 -11.92
CA ASN A 313 -7.23 -13.25 -13.33
C ASN A 313 -6.03 -13.14 -14.28
N ILE A 314 -5.34 -14.27 -14.48
CA ILE A 314 -4.18 -14.36 -15.38
C ILE A 314 -4.54 -13.97 -16.83
N ALA A 315 -5.80 -14.19 -17.27
CA ALA A 315 -6.22 -13.88 -18.64
C ALA A 315 -6.14 -12.38 -18.98
N VAL A 316 -6.24 -11.51 -17.97
CA VAL A 316 -6.10 -10.05 -18.15
C VAL A 316 -4.70 -9.54 -17.79
N GLY A 317 -3.79 -10.42 -17.36
CA GLY A 317 -2.42 -10.07 -17.00
C GLY A 317 -2.05 -10.32 -15.53
N GLY A 318 -3.00 -10.73 -14.69
CA GLY A 318 -2.74 -10.98 -13.26
C GLY A 318 -2.14 -9.75 -12.58
N VAL A 319 -1.11 -9.95 -11.77
CA VAL A 319 -0.41 -8.90 -11.02
C VAL A 319 0.20 -7.79 -11.91
N SER A 320 0.42 -8.07 -13.21
CA SER A 320 0.94 -7.08 -14.17
C SER A 320 -0.14 -6.14 -14.72
N HIS A 321 -1.42 -6.41 -14.42
CA HIS A 321 -2.51 -5.51 -14.80
C HIS A 321 -2.64 -4.38 -13.77
N ALA A 322 -2.89 -3.16 -14.26
CA ALA A 322 -3.12 -2.02 -13.38
C ALA A 322 -4.41 -2.23 -12.55
N PRO A 323 -4.37 -2.04 -11.20
CA PRO A 323 -5.56 -2.14 -10.36
C PRO A 323 -6.45 -0.90 -10.49
N ALA A 324 -6.75 -0.50 -11.71
CA ALA A 324 -7.52 0.69 -12.02
C ALA A 324 -8.27 0.54 -13.35
N GLY A 325 -9.24 1.42 -13.56
CA GLY A 325 -9.99 1.52 -14.81
C GLY A 325 -11.37 0.87 -14.76
N ILE A 326 -12.23 1.33 -15.66
CA ILE A 326 -13.66 1.00 -15.70
C ILE A 326 -13.92 -0.50 -15.85
N GLN A 327 -13.09 -1.20 -16.60
CA GLN A 327 -13.35 -2.58 -16.99
C GLN A 327 -13.14 -3.59 -15.85
N TYR A 328 -12.13 -3.37 -14.98
CA TYR A 328 -11.72 -4.38 -14.00
C TYR A 328 -11.69 -3.86 -12.55
N ALA A 329 -11.67 -2.55 -12.35
CA ALA A 329 -11.53 -1.97 -11.02
C ALA A 329 -12.82 -1.36 -10.47
N GLY A 330 -13.99 -1.89 -10.86
CA GLY A 330 -15.26 -1.58 -10.24
C GLY A 330 -15.36 -2.09 -8.82
N LEU A 331 -15.97 -1.29 -7.93
CA LEU A 331 -16.15 -1.60 -6.52
C LEU A 331 -17.53 -2.21 -6.26
N ALA A 332 -17.56 -3.31 -5.52
CA ALA A 332 -18.78 -3.97 -5.04
C ALA A 332 -18.96 -3.71 -3.53
N GLY A 333 -20.19 -3.94 -3.02
CA GLY A 333 -20.51 -3.82 -1.60
C GLY A 333 -20.65 -2.37 -1.10
N ILE A 334 -20.76 -1.37 -2.00
CA ILE A 334 -20.90 0.03 -1.63
C ILE A 334 -22.21 0.64 -2.15
N LEU A 335 -22.74 1.61 -1.42
CA LEU A 335 -23.92 2.40 -1.84
C LEU A 335 -23.51 3.58 -2.73
N GLY A 336 -22.31 4.14 -2.54
CA GLY A 336 -21.81 5.29 -3.26
C GLY A 336 -20.50 5.80 -2.72
N LEU A 337 -20.12 6.98 -3.14
CA LEU A 337 -18.92 7.70 -2.69
C LEU A 337 -19.32 8.81 -1.73
N SER A 338 -18.48 9.10 -0.74
CA SER A 338 -18.73 10.20 0.21
C SER A 338 -18.62 11.56 -0.46
N LEU A 339 -17.73 11.70 -1.46
CA LEU A 339 -17.48 12.95 -2.17
C LEU A 339 -17.75 12.81 -3.68
N ALA A 340 -18.39 13.81 -4.25
CA ALA A 340 -18.53 13.95 -5.70
C ALA A 340 -17.30 14.67 -6.27
N LEU A 341 -16.29 13.94 -6.70
CA LEU A 341 -15.07 14.52 -7.28
C LEU A 341 -15.32 15.02 -8.70
N SER A 342 -14.87 16.24 -8.97
CA SER A 342 -14.92 16.85 -10.29
C SER A 342 -13.74 16.42 -11.15
N GLU A 343 -14.00 15.96 -12.37
CA GLU A 343 -12.95 15.63 -13.34
C GLU A 343 -12.08 16.84 -13.72
N ARG A 344 -12.60 18.07 -13.60
CA ARG A 344 -11.89 19.29 -14.00
C ARG A 344 -11.06 19.90 -12.89
N THR A 345 -11.50 19.81 -11.63
CA THR A 345 -10.85 20.51 -10.50
C THR A 345 -10.12 19.59 -9.57
N ASP A 346 -10.63 18.38 -9.33
CA ASP A 346 -10.07 17.49 -8.32
C ASP A 346 -9.16 16.40 -8.91
N ALA A 347 -9.47 15.97 -10.15
CA ALA A 347 -8.76 14.87 -10.80
C ALA A 347 -7.29 15.19 -11.10
N GLU A 348 -7.01 16.39 -11.59
CA GLU A 348 -5.67 16.78 -12.02
C GLU A 348 -4.71 16.96 -10.84
N PRO A 349 -5.06 17.71 -9.76
CA PRO A 349 -4.22 17.78 -8.56
C PRO A 349 -3.90 16.42 -7.95
N LEU A 350 -4.90 15.53 -7.81
CA LEU A 350 -4.70 14.18 -7.31
C LEU A 350 -3.72 13.38 -8.19
N ARG A 351 -3.90 13.46 -9.52
CA ARG A 351 -3.02 12.78 -10.48
C ARG A 351 -1.59 13.29 -10.44
N LEU A 352 -1.39 14.61 -10.40
CA LEU A 352 -0.07 15.24 -10.34
C LEU A 352 0.67 14.88 -9.05
N ASN A 353 -0.08 14.68 -7.97
CA ASN A 353 0.45 14.29 -6.68
C ASN A 353 0.42 12.76 -6.43
N PHE A 354 0.18 11.96 -7.47
CA PHE A 354 0.22 10.48 -7.39
C PHE A 354 -0.72 9.91 -6.29
N ILE A 355 -1.89 10.52 -6.15
CA ILE A 355 -2.98 10.03 -5.32
C ILE A 355 -4.01 9.37 -6.24
N ASN A 356 -4.32 8.11 -5.97
CA ASN A 356 -5.27 7.34 -6.75
C ASN A 356 -6.68 7.70 -6.29
N ARG A 357 -7.50 8.21 -7.20
CA ARG A 357 -8.86 8.60 -6.88
C ARG A 357 -9.83 7.44 -7.06
N ILE A 358 -10.90 7.47 -6.29
CA ILE A 358 -12.07 6.66 -6.51
C ILE A 358 -13.18 7.59 -7.00
N THR A 359 -13.78 7.28 -8.13
CA THR A 359 -14.74 8.16 -8.80
C THR A 359 -15.88 7.36 -9.40
N SER A 360 -16.99 8.02 -9.66
CA SER A 360 -18.17 7.44 -10.29
C SER A 360 -18.28 7.92 -11.73
N PHE A 361 -18.43 6.98 -12.65
CA PHE A 361 -18.71 7.29 -14.05
C PHE A 361 -20.16 6.94 -14.39
N PRO A 362 -20.90 7.81 -15.08
CA PRO A 362 -22.27 7.55 -15.49
C PRO A 362 -22.40 6.23 -16.26
N GLY A 363 -23.25 5.34 -15.79
CA GLY A 363 -23.47 4.03 -16.40
C GLY A 363 -22.37 2.99 -16.19
N GLN A 364 -21.28 3.32 -15.49
CA GLN A 364 -20.15 2.43 -15.23
C GLN A 364 -19.97 2.12 -13.73
N GLY A 365 -20.63 2.91 -12.87
CA GLY A 365 -20.53 2.74 -11.42
C GLY A 365 -19.28 3.37 -10.80
N ASN A 366 -18.97 2.94 -9.57
CA ASN A 366 -17.86 3.45 -8.78
C ASN A 366 -16.60 2.61 -9.08
N VAL A 367 -15.51 3.27 -9.41
CA VAL A 367 -14.29 2.62 -9.87
C VAL A 367 -13.03 3.27 -9.28
N ILE A 368 -11.98 2.48 -9.11
CA ILE A 368 -10.63 2.97 -8.85
C ILE A 368 -10.09 3.54 -10.17
N PHE A 369 -9.69 4.82 -10.17
CA PHE A 369 -9.19 5.49 -11.38
C PHE A 369 -7.84 6.17 -11.12
N GLY A 370 -6.82 5.34 -11.05
CA GLY A 370 -5.42 5.67 -10.81
C GLY A 370 -4.65 4.42 -10.38
N ALA A 371 -3.41 4.27 -10.84
CA ALA A 371 -2.53 3.16 -10.48
C ALA A 371 -1.10 3.67 -10.25
N TYR A 372 -0.98 4.69 -9.40
CA TYR A 372 0.28 5.34 -9.07
C TYR A 372 0.79 4.92 -7.69
N SER A 373 2.11 4.65 -7.59
CA SER A 373 2.78 4.49 -6.31
C SER A 373 2.97 5.83 -5.60
N ALA A 374 3.23 5.79 -4.30
CA ALA A 374 3.43 6.98 -3.47
C ALA A 374 4.76 7.72 -3.75
N GLY A 375 5.66 7.14 -4.56
CA GLY A 375 6.99 7.67 -4.82
C GLY A 375 7.03 9.00 -5.57
N GLY A 376 5.95 9.35 -6.24
CA GLY A 376 5.86 10.63 -6.93
C GLY A 376 6.94 10.81 -7.99
N SER A 377 7.38 12.06 -8.17
CA SER A 377 8.44 12.43 -9.13
C SER A 377 9.86 12.03 -8.68
N ALA A 378 10.03 11.59 -7.43
CA ALA A 378 11.34 11.22 -6.89
C ALA A 378 11.80 9.81 -7.30
N VAL A 379 10.87 8.99 -7.84
CA VAL A 379 11.18 7.65 -8.37
C VAL A 379 11.12 7.63 -9.90
N THR A 380 11.66 6.59 -10.53
CA THR A 380 11.63 6.49 -12.00
C THR A 380 10.20 6.33 -12.50
N SER A 381 9.95 6.70 -13.76
CA SER A 381 8.62 6.62 -14.38
C SER A 381 8.00 5.22 -14.35
N ASP A 382 8.81 4.19 -14.26
CA ASP A 382 8.39 2.80 -14.14
C ASP A 382 7.98 2.46 -12.69
N GLU A 383 8.74 2.93 -11.73
CA GLU A 383 8.46 2.76 -10.29
C GLU A 383 7.24 3.57 -9.82
N GLN A 384 6.80 4.56 -10.59
CA GLN A 384 5.56 5.28 -10.34
C GLN A 384 4.30 4.43 -10.57
N LEU A 385 4.42 3.22 -11.11
CA LEU A 385 3.28 2.39 -11.49
C LEU A 385 3.12 1.20 -10.55
N ILE A 386 1.97 1.09 -9.89
CA ILE A 386 1.65 0.02 -8.95
C ILE A 386 1.88 -1.35 -9.56
N GLN A 387 1.36 -1.61 -10.76
CA GLN A 387 1.47 -2.91 -11.41
C GLN A 387 2.91 -3.29 -11.75
N VAL A 388 3.77 -2.31 -12.07
CA VAL A 388 5.20 -2.58 -12.32
C VAL A 388 5.88 -3.02 -11.04
N MET A 389 5.69 -2.28 -9.96
CA MET A 389 6.29 -2.59 -8.67
C MET A 389 5.80 -3.93 -8.12
N ARG A 390 4.49 -4.18 -8.17
CA ARG A 390 3.91 -5.45 -7.71
C ARG A 390 4.37 -6.65 -8.56
N THR A 391 4.55 -6.47 -9.87
CA THR A 391 5.15 -7.50 -10.74
C THR A 391 6.57 -7.82 -10.31
N LEU A 392 7.39 -6.81 -10.00
CA LEU A 392 8.76 -7.03 -9.51
C LEU A 392 8.77 -7.72 -8.14
N GLN A 393 7.87 -7.33 -7.23
CA GLN A 393 7.70 -8.00 -5.94
C GLN A 393 7.28 -9.47 -6.10
N TYR A 394 6.34 -9.75 -7.00
CA TYR A 394 5.90 -11.12 -7.31
C TYR A 394 7.06 -11.98 -7.83
N ILE A 395 7.83 -11.46 -8.80
CA ILE A 395 8.99 -12.17 -9.34
C ILE A 395 10.02 -12.42 -8.23
N LYS A 396 10.37 -11.38 -7.45
CA LYS A 396 11.31 -11.49 -6.33
C LYS A 396 10.87 -12.55 -5.33
N GLY A 397 9.66 -12.44 -4.78
CA GLY A 397 9.17 -13.37 -3.76
C GLY A 397 9.02 -14.81 -4.28
N SER A 398 8.71 -14.99 -5.56
CA SER A 398 8.67 -16.31 -6.19
C SER A 398 10.07 -16.91 -6.31
N LEU A 399 11.06 -16.13 -6.75
CA LEU A 399 12.44 -16.57 -6.87
C LEU A 399 13.05 -16.89 -5.49
N GLU A 400 12.83 -16.04 -4.50
CA GLU A 400 13.31 -16.27 -3.12
C GLU A 400 12.81 -17.60 -2.55
N ARG A 401 11.54 -17.92 -2.74
CA ARG A 401 10.96 -19.18 -2.27
C ARG A 401 11.41 -20.38 -3.10
N GLY A 402 11.37 -20.24 -4.42
CA GLY A 402 11.64 -21.33 -5.33
C GLY A 402 13.12 -21.74 -5.40
N LEU A 403 14.02 -20.80 -5.15
CA LEU A 403 15.46 -21.08 -5.16
C LEU A 403 15.98 -21.62 -3.83
N ARG A 404 15.19 -21.63 -2.75
CA ARG A 404 15.57 -22.26 -1.45
C ARG A 404 15.96 -23.72 -1.60
N GLY A 405 15.40 -24.43 -2.57
CA GLY A 405 15.76 -25.84 -2.84
C GLY A 405 17.17 -26.08 -3.37
N PHE A 406 17.85 -25.02 -3.82
CA PHE A 406 19.26 -25.09 -4.26
C PHE A 406 20.27 -24.71 -3.17
N LEU A 407 19.79 -24.25 -2.01
CA LEU A 407 20.68 -24.00 -0.87
C LEU A 407 21.26 -25.30 -0.35
N TRP A 408 22.54 -25.25 -0.01
CA TRP A 408 23.34 -26.42 0.47
C TRP A 408 23.69 -27.46 -0.61
N GLU A 409 23.32 -27.22 -1.87
CA GLU A 409 23.84 -28.02 -2.99
C GLU A 409 25.32 -27.67 -3.27
N ASN A 410 26.05 -28.62 -3.83
CA ASN A 410 27.44 -28.41 -4.18
C ASN A 410 27.58 -27.30 -5.22
N PHE A 411 28.54 -26.39 -5.03
CA PHE A 411 28.86 -25.37 -6.01
C PHE A 411 29.49 -26.01 -7.25
N SER A 412 28.69 -26.23 -8.29
CA SER A 412 29.14 -26.86 -9.52
C SER A 412 28.54 -26.14 -10.74
N PRO A 413 29.13 -26.27 -11.94
CA PRO A 413 28.54 -25.76 -13.18
C PRO A 413 27.13 -26.33 -13.45
N GLU A 414 26.87 -27.57 -13.01
CA GLU A 414 25.57 -28.22 -13.15
C GLU A 414 24.50 -27.53 -12.29
N THR A 415 24.83 -27.26 -11.01
CA THR A 415 23.96 -26.54 -10.08
C THR A 415 23.68 -25.12 -10.59
N GLN A 416 24.69 -24.40 -11.07
CA GLN A 416 24.52 -23.08 -11.69
C GLN A 416 23.56 -23.15 -12.88
N SER A 417 23.75 -24.11 -13.79
CA SER A 417 22.88 -24.29 -14.96
C SER A 417 21.46 -24.73 -14.56
N ALA A 418 21.30 -25.45 -13.45
CA ALA A 418 19.98 -25.84 -12.94
C ALA A 418 19.24 -24.63 -12.38
N VAL A 419 19.88 -23.73 -11.62
CA VAL A 419 19.31 -22.49 -11.15
C VAL A 419 18.87 -21.59 -12.32
N GLU A 420 19.73 -21.39 -13.32
CA GLU A 420 19.40 -20.60 -14.52
C GLU A 420 18.17 -21.16 -15.24
N ARG A 421 18.12 -22.50 -15.46
CA ARG A 421 16.96 -23.15 -16.10
C ARG A 421 15.69 -23.00 -15.28
N ALA A 422 15.76 -23.11 -13.95
CA ALA A 422 14.61 -22.93 -13.07
C ALA A 422 14.04 -21.50 -13.19
N ILE A 423 14.90 -20.48 -13.16
CA ILE A 423 14.50 -19.08 -13.34
C ILE A 423 13.89 -18.83 -14.73
N LEU A 424 14.55 -19.31 -15.79
CA LEU A 424 14.03 -19.18 -17.16
C LEU A 424 12.68 -19.87 -17.33
N SER A 425 12.51 -21.06 -16.77
CA SER A 425 11.24 -21.80 -16.82
C SER A 425 10.14 -21.03 -16.10
N PHE A 426 10.44 -20.45 -14.93
CA PHE A 426 9.50 -19.61 -14.17
C PHE A 426 9.06 -18.39 -15.00
N LEU A 427 10.01 -17.64 -15.59
CA LEU A 427 9.70 -16.45 -16.37
C LEU A 427 8.88 -16.79 -17.62
N ARG A 428 9.17 -17.88 -18.32
CA ARG A 428 8.40 -18.37 -19.48
C ARG A 428 6.98 -18.78 -19.11
N ASN A 429 6.82 -19.49 -17.98
CA ASN A 429 5.50 -19.88 -17.49
C ASN A 429 4.65 -18.67 -17.07
N ASN A 430 5.28 -17.55 -16.77
CA ASN A 430 4.65 -16.28 -16.40
C ASN A 430 4.77 -15.21 -17.51
N ALA A 431 4.72 -15.61 -18.79
CA ALA A 431 4.87 -14.70 -19.91
C ALA A 431 3.83 -13.55 -19.94
N HIS A 432 2.67 -13.73 -19.29
CA HIS A 432 1.65 -12.71 -19.14
C HIS A 432 2.10 -11.46 -18.34
N LEU A 433 3.20 -11.56 -17.58
CA LEU A 433 3.78 -10.43 -16.86
C LEU A 433 4.53 -9.45 -17.76
N PHE A 434 4.81 -9.82 -18.99
CA PHE A 434 5.69 -9.07 -19.89
C PHE A 434 4.92 -8.59 -21.14
N PRO A 435 5.42 -7.54 -21.82
CA PRO A 435 4.77 -7.00 -23.00
C PRO A 435 4.61 -8.04 -24.10
N ALA A 436 3.37 -8.33 -24.49
CA ALA A 436 3.08 -9.21 -25.62
C ALA A 436 3.66 -8.64 -26.94
N GLY A 437 4.11 -9.53 -27.82
CA GLY A 437 4.64 -9.15 -29.13
C GLY A 437 6.11 -8.74 -29.15
N LEU A 438 6.78 -8.64 -28.00
CA LEU A 438 8.24 -8.49 -27.96
C LEU A 438 8.93 -9.86 -28.00
N PRO A 439 10.10 -9.98 -28.66
CA PRO A 439 10.95 -11.18 -28.53
C PRO A 439 11.31 -11.46 -27.06
N GLU A 440 11.42 -12.73 -26.68
CA GLU A 440 11.76 -13.16 -25.31
C GLU A 440 12.98 -12.41 -24.75
N ALA A 441 14.04 -12.26 -25.53
CA ALA A 441 15.26 -11.56 -25.14
C ALA A 441 15.07 -10.06 -24.81
N GLN A 442 13.92 -9.47 -25.19
CA GLN A 442 13.53 -8.09 -24.85
C GLN A 442 12.53 -8.04 -23.67
N GLN A 443 11.88 -9.17 -23.36
CA GLN A 443 10.97 -9.29 -22.23
C GLN A 443 11.74 -9.57 -20.94
N PHE A 444 12.64 -10.56 -20.97
CA PHE A 444 13.50 -10.90 -19.83
C PHE A 444 14.81 -11.55 -20.31
N ARG A 445 15.82 -11.46 -19.44
CA ARG A 445 17.12 -12.12 -19.64
C ARG A 445 17.65 -12.60 -18.31
N VAL A 446 18.17 -13.80 -18.27
CA VAL A 446 18.93 -14.36 -17.14
C VAL A 446 20.39 -14.34 -17.54
N LEU A 447 21.20 -13.65 -16.76
CA LEU A 447 22.63 -13.49 -17.00
C LEU A 447 23.39 -14.15 -15.86
N ARG A 448 24.25 -15.09 -16.23
CA ARG A 448 25.22 -15.66 -15.31
C ARG A 448 26.27 -14.62 -14.95
N VAL A 449 26.59 -14.51 -13.70
CA VAL A 449 27.71 -13.70 -13.21
C VAL A 449 28.84 -14.64 -12.84
N GLU A 450 29.99 -14.47 -13.50
CA GLU A 450 31.17 -15.27 -13.17
C GLU A 450 31.61 -14.92 -11.75
N PRO A 451 31.67 -15.92 -10.83
CA PRO A 451 32.05 -15.67 -9.45
C PRO A 451 33.54 -15.34 -9.33
N THR A 452 33.88 -14.45 -8.43
CA THR A 452 35.27 -14.25 -7.98
C THR A 452 35.70 -15.41 -7.08
N GLN A 453 37.03 -15.55 -6.84
CA GLN A 453 37.52 -16.60 -5.96
C GLN A 453 36.95 -16.45 -4.53
N ASP A 454 36.87 -15.23 -4.03
CA ASP A 454 36.30 -14.95 -2.70
C ASP A 454 34.83 -15.35 -2.60
N GLU A 455 34.05 -15.17 -3.66
CA GLU A 455 32.64 -15.58 -3.74
C GLU A 455 32.49 -17.10 -3.81
N LEU A 456 33.41 -17.78 -4.52
CA LEU A 456 33.48 -19.24 -4.53
C LEU A 456 33.78 -19.79 -3.14
N ASP A 457 34.73 -19.20 -2.44
CA ASP A 457 35.14 -19.61 -1.09
C ASP A 457 34.02 -19.37 -0.06
N GLN A 458 33.16 -18.38 -0.31
CA GLN A 458 31.95 -18.10 0.49
C GLN A 458 30.72 -18.92 0.05
N GLY A 459 30.80 -19.68 -1.05
CA GLY A 459 29.68 -20.43 -1.60
C GLY A 459 28.58 -19.51 -2.22
N LEU A 460 28.94 -18.31 -2.69
CA LEU A 460 28.01 -17.33 -3.22
C LEU A 460 27.79 -17.51 -4.74
N LEU A 461 26.59 -17.91 -5.12
CA LEU A 461 26.13 -17.94 -6.53
C LEU A 461 25.35 -16.69 -6.86
N ARG A 462 25.81 -15.91 -7.85
CA ARG A 462 25.11 -14.72 -8.36
C ARG A 462 24.48 -14.99 -9.72
N VAL A 463 23.20 -14.64 -9.82
CA VAL A 463 22.46 -14.63 -11.09
C VAL A 463 21.79 -13.26 -11.25
N ARG A 464 21.96 -12.64 -12.41
CA ARG A 464 21.31 -11.36 -12.73
C ARG A 464 20.10 -11.61 -13.59
N VAL A 465 18.95 -11.21 -13.12
CA VAL A 465 17.67 -11.31 -13.86
C VAL A 465 17.26 -9.91 -14.29
N LEU A 466 17.16 -9.70 -15.60
CA LEU A 466 16.66 -8.47 -16.20
C LEU A 466 15.24 -8.73 -16.70
N VAL A 467 14.30 -7.89 -16.33
CA VAL A 467 12.89 -8.01 -16.71
C VAL A 467 12.32 -6.69 -17.20
N LYS A 468 11.38 -6.76 -18.13
CA LYS A 468 10.62 -5.61 -18.63
C LYS A 468 9.13 -5.85 -18.35
N PRO A 469 8.58 -5.36 -17.25
CA PRO A 469 7.17 -5.55 -16.89
C PRO A 469 6.22 -4.84 -17.88
N ASN A 470 4.96 -5.30 -17.91
CA ASN A 470 3.88 -4.63 -18.62
C ASN A 470 3.61 -3.25 -18.05
N LYS A 471 3.15 -2.33 -18.91
CA LYS A 471 2.70 -0.98 -18.53
C LYS A 471 1.29 -0.73 -19.04
N ALA A 472 0.46 -0.09 -18.21
CA ALA A 472 -0.87 0.34 -18.63
C ALA A 472 -0.81 1.53 -19.59
N VAL A 473 -1.80 1.64 -20.48
CA VAL A 473 -2.05 2.84 -21.27
C VAL A 473 -2.64 3.91 -20.35
N ARG A 474 -1.97 5.05 -20.24
CA ARG A 474 -2.37 6.17 -19.37
C ARG A 474 -3.01 7.33 -20.15
N PHE A 475 -2.59 7.51 -21.37
CA PHE A 475 -3.04 8.62 -22.24
C PHE A 475 -3.38 8.07 -23.63
N ILE A 476 -4.50 8.53 -24.17
CA ILE A 476 -4.93 8.25 -25.53
C ILE A 476 -5.15 9.61 -26.20
N GLU A 477 -4.38 9.90 -27.21
CA GLU A 477 -4.55 11.09 -28.05
C GLU A 477 -5.22 10.66 -29.35
N VAL A 478 -6.35 11.30 -29.67
CA VAL A 478 -7.09 11.07 -30.91
C VAL A 478 -7.12 12.39 -31.70
N ALA A 479 -6.41 12.45 -32.79
CA ALA A 479 -6.50 13.57 -33.73
C ALA A 479 -7.67 13.32 -34.68
N LEU A 480 -8.65 14.23 -34.67
CA LEU A 480 -9.73 14.28 -35.64
C LEU A 480 -9.34 15.30 -36.72
N GLU A 481 -8.96 14.83 -37.90
CA GLU A 481 -8.67 15.70 -39.03
C GLU A 481 -9.95 15.93 -39.84
N PHE A 482 -10.29 17.20 -40.03
CA PHE A 482 -11.39 17.68 -40.85
C PHE A 482 -10.88 18.38 -42.14
N PRO A 483 -10.28 17.70 -43.08
CA PRO A 483 -10.61 17.99 -44.44
C PRO A 483 -11.27 16.76 -45.08
N LEU A 484 -12.49 16.91 -45.56
CA LEU A 484 -13.01 15.96 -46.52
C LEU A 484 -12.02 15.90 -47.68
N PRO A 485 -11.61 14.73 -48.15
CA PRO A 485 -10.80 14.64 -49.37
C PRO A 485 -11.56 15.33 -50.46
N THR A 486 -10.96 16.37 -51.05
CA THR A 486 -11.44 16.95 -52.27
C THR A 486 -11.31 15.89 -53.34
N ALA A 487 -12.45 15.49 -53.90
CA ALA A 487 -12.56 14.54 -54.99
C ALA A 487 -11.75 14.95 -56.22
#